data_436e408b4f4e21592b145232a6a9854f
#
_entry.id   436e408b4f4e21592b145232a6a9854f
#
_cell.length_a   1.000
_cell.length_b   1.000
_cell.length_c   1.000
_cell.angle_alpha   90.00
_cell.angle_beta   90.00
_cell.angle_gamma   90.00
#
_symmetry.space_group_name_H-M   'P 1'
#
loop_
_entity.id
_entity.type
_entity.pdbx_description
1 polymer ?
#
loop_
_entity_poly.entity_id
_entity_poly.type
_entity_poly.pdbx_seq_one_letter_code
_entity_poly.pdbx_strand_id
1 'polypeptide(L)'
;MKKIIGTAMSLILSIGLLSGCGAKAEPVTAAAQQTAAQREAQTAAGTEAEKKESAAQETEAAAEEEDDEIADEDVEGELVIYTSMYPFAIEMMDQALKAKFPNLKPGNDGSFFYYSGTSALITKIYGEMGDNHDQPLDADMFMVAEPAFSLELKDYGYLHPFEVKNADSLLRFDYDKEGYWYPVRVLNMVLASNPEMEQQWAEKGVNIPKTFKDFAYDPSLKNYISMSDPMTSGSAYASVVALLDKYGEEYLDKLNENKVMRESGSTAIAKLQSGECASIMILEESILKMIDDEEKKGNEVKNLQVTYPEDGVILIPSTVMIVAEEYSKNVNIEAAEAVAKWMLTEEAQKFITQAYMHSVLASGVDCPAHSIDTNELIGMDMGVDWNKAYHEREQINALWTEKVTK
;
A
#
# COMPACT_ATOMS: atom_id res chain seq x y z
N MET A 1 46.29 -27.67 0.53
CA MET A 1 46.77 -28.50 1.68
C MET A 1 46.01 -28.09 2.94
N LYS A 2 45.44 -29.09 3.58
CA LYS A 2 44.91 -29.17 4.95
C LYS A 2 43.66 -28.33 5.24
N LYS A 3 42.45 -28.89 5.28
CA LYS A 3 41.84 -29.78 6.29
C LYS A 3 41.59 -29.02 7.61
N ILE A 4 40.46 -29.01 8.21
CA ILE A 4 39.34 -29.88 8.52
C ILE A 4 38.79 -29.44 9.90
N ILE A 5 37.55 -29.66 10.16
CA ILE A 5 36.70 -30.20 11.21
C ILE A 5 35.95 -29.08 11.95
N GLY A 6 34.66 -28.93 12.02
CA GLY A 6 33.59 -29.93 12.19
C GLY A 6 33.37 -30.27 13.62
N THR A 7 32.29 -29.80 14.24
CA THR A 7 31.63 -30.61 15.29
C THR A 7 30.18 -30.17 15.48
N ALA A 8 29.31 -31.13 15.30
CA ALA A 8 27.90 -31.15 15.66
C ALA A 8 27.74 -31.58 17.13
N MET A 9 26.50 -31.60 17.56
CA MET A 9 25.91 -32.21 18.77
C MET A 9 25.45 -31.19 19.80
N SER A 10 24.28 -31.24 20.36
CA SER A 10 23.39 -32.38 20.64
C SER A 10 21.99 -31.90 21.04
N LEU A 11 21.07 -32.67 20.61
CA LEU A 11 19.71 -32.88 21.12
C LEU A 11 19.67 -33.10 22.65
N ILE A 12 18.73 -32.47 23.35
CA ILE A 12 18.13 -33.07 24.56
C ILE A 12 16.61 -32.87 24.50
N LEU A 13 15.94 -33.98 24.30
CA LEU A 13 14.54 -34.24 24.57
C LEU A 13 14.33 -34.33 26.09
N SER A 14 13.30 -33.72 26.61
CA SER A 14 12.69 -34.20 27.85
C SER A 14 11.18 -34.09 27.80
N ILE A 15 10.60 -35.27 27.73
CA ILE A 15 9.19 -35.61 27.88
C ILE A 15 8.83 -35.50 29.37
N GLY A 16 7.73 -34.89 29.66
CA GLY A 16 7.09 -34.90 30.97
C GLY A 16 5.58 -34.91 30.83
N LEU A 17 5.05 -36.13 30.83
CA LEU A 17 3.63 -36.43 31.02
C LEU A 17 3.26 -36.33 32.52
N LEU A 18 2.02 -35.89 32.78
CA LEU A 18 1.07 -36.41 33.79
C LEU A 18 -0.13 -35.44 33.87
N SER A 19 -1.29 -35.78 33.32
CA SER A 19 -2.39 -36.53 33.99
C SER A 19 -3.14 -35.76 35.05
N GLY A 20 -4.42 -35.51 34.78
CA GLY A 20 -5.40 -35.88 35.73
C GLY A 20 -6.64 -35.00 35.83
N CYS A 21 -7.78 -35.58 35.47
CA CYS A 21 -9.14 -35.45 36.00
C CYS A 21 -9.79 -34.04 36.00
N GLY A 22 -10.89 -33.76 35.39
CA GLY A 22 -12.15 -34.53 35.26
C GLY A 22 -13.22 -33.96 36.15
N ALA A 23 -14.17 -33.25 35.59
CA ALA A 23 -15.52 -33.15 36.13
C ALA A 23 -16.51 -32.63 35.09
N LYS A 24 -17.53 -33.42 34.91
CA LYS A 24 -18.78 -33.20 34.17
C LYS A 24 -19.60 -32.07 34.76
N ALA A 25 -20.37 -31.39 33.92
CA ALA A 25 -21.79 -31.19 34.19
C ALA A 25 -22.50 -30.70 32.93
N GLU A 26 -23.59 -31.28 32.71
CA GLU A 26 -24.55 -31.13 31.63
C GLU A 26 -25.53 -29.92 31.85
N PRO A 27 -26.57 -29.80 30.99
CA PRO A 27 -26.98 -28.52 30.43
C PRO A 27 -28.32 -28.02 31.03
N VAL A 28 -28.65 -26.76 30.79
CA VAL A 28 -30.02 -26.27 31.00
C VAL A 28 -30.52 -25.59 29.73
N THR A 29 -31.60 -26.16 29.28
CA THR A 29 -32.53 -25.88 28.20
C THR A 29 -33.19 -24.48 28.26
N ALA A 30 -33.28 -23.84 27.13
CA ALA A 30 -34.41 -23.54 26.24
C ALA A 30 -35.66 -22.82 26.81
N ALA A 31 -36.17 -21.98 25.93
CA ALA A 31 -37.51 -21.39 25.78
C ALA A 31 -37.70 -20.02 26.47
N ALA A 32 -38.34 -19.05 25.88
CA ALA A 32 -39.33 -18.96 24.79
C ALA A 32 -39.29 -17.54 24.19
N GLN A 33 -39.39 -17.40 22.99
CA GLN A 33 -40.33 -16.94 21.97
C GLN A 33 -41.50 -16.03 22.43
N GLN A 34 -41.73 -15.03 21.56
CA GLN A 34 -42.99 -14.33 21.24
C GLN A 34 -43.29 -13.09 22.08
N THR A 35 -43.75 -11.96 21.55
CA THR A 35 -44.49 -11.55 20.34
C THR A 35 -44.45 -10.03 20.26
N ALA A 36 -44.16 -9.48 19.14
CA ALA A 36 -44.97 -8.83 18.13
C ALA A 36 -46.00 -7.77 18.55
N ALA A 37 -45.84 -6.64 17.91
CA ALA A 37 -46.80 -5.81 17.23
C ALA A 37 -47.68 -4.82 18.02
N GLN A 38 -47.67 -3.65 17.44
CA GLN A 38 -48.77 -2.68 17.34
C GLN A 38 -49.17 -1.87 18.57
N ARG A 39 -48.92 -0.57 18.41
CA ARG A 39 -50.04 0.39 18.44
C ARG A 39 -49.67 1.67 17.69
N GLU A 40 -50.49 1.89 16.69
CA GLU A 40 -50.61 3.10 15.88
C GLU A 40 -51.16 4.28 16.68
N ALA A 41 -50.74 5.45 16.18
CA ALA A 41 -51.51 6.64 15.87
C ALA A 41 -52.48 7.23 16.90
N GLN A 42 -52.34 8.49 17.06
CA GLN A 42 -53.36 9.58 17.10
C GLN A 42 -52.78 10.76 17.89
N THR A 43 -52.85 11.97 17.56
CA THR A 43 -53.51 12.88 16.61
C THR A 43 -52.97 14.27 16.94
N ALA A 44 -52.52 14.94 16.00
CA ALA A 44 -52.96 16.16 15.37
C ALA A 44 -53.39 17.33 16.28
N ALA A 45 -52.85 18.48 15.93
CA ALA A 45 -53.45 19.78 15.81
C ALA A 45 -53.34 20.81 16.97
N GLY A 46 -52.88 21.92 16.56
CA GLY A 46 -53.17 23.26 17.10
C GLY A 46 -52.01 23.88 17.88
N THR A 47 -51.53 25.03 17.67
CA THR A 47 -51.96 26.20 16.88
C THR A 47 -50.78 27.16 16.79
N GLU A 48 -50.70 27.90 15.72
CA GLU A 48 -49.88 29.11 15.58
C GLU A 48 -50.15 30.12 16.65
N ALA A 49 -49.15 30.83 17.10
CA ALA A 49 -49.02 32.28 17.01
C ALA A 49 -48.09 32.87 18.08
N GLU A 50 -47.39 33.86 17.59
CA GLU A 50 -46.78 35.05 18.21
C GLU A 50 -45.34 34.85 18.75
N LYS A 51 -44.39 35.24 17.96
CA LYS A 51 -43.85 36.56 17.54
C LYS A 51 -43.00 37.24 18.61
N LYS A 52 -41.78 37.38 18.19
CA LYS A 52 -40.85 38.51 18.32
C LYS A 52 -40.12 38.75 19.64
N GLU A 53 -38.84 38.93 19.38
CA GLU A 53 -37.86 39.74 20.09
C GLU A 53 -37.15 39.13 21.28
N SER A 54 -35.97 38.56 21.05
CA SER A 54 -34.76 39.16 21.61
C SER A 54 -33.55 38.63 20.81
N ALA A 55 -32.99 39.48 20.00
CA ALA A 55 -31.63 39.34 19.50
C ALA A 55 -30.71 39.71 20.68
N ALA A 56 -30.13 38.72 21.28
CA ALA A 56 -28.97 38.90 22.13
C ALA A 56 -27.88 37.95 21.56
N GLN A 57 -26.90 38.59 21.02
CA GLN A 57 -25.59 38.06 20.67
C GLN A 57 -25.11 37.02 21.69
N GLU A 58 -25.08 35.77 21.30
CA GLU A 58 -24.03 34.86 21.69
C GLU A 58 -23.15 34.69 20.47
N THR A 59 -22.20 35.58 20.36
CA THR A 59 -20.95 35.34 19.69
C THR A 59 -20.25 34.30 20.57
N GLU A 60 -20.50 33.00 20.31
CA GLU A 60 -19.50 32.01 20.61
C GLU A 60 -18.29 32.35 19.73
N ALA A 61 -17.30 32.92 20.41
CA ALA A 61 -15.96 32.95 19.89
C ALA A 61 -15.60 31.49 19.67
N ALA A 62 -15.67 31.02 18.41
CA ALA A 62 -14.79 29.97 17.96
C ALA A 62 -13.39 30.49 18.32
N ALA A 63 -12.77 29.91 19.33
CA ALA A 63 -11.35 30.00 19.50
C ALA A 63 -10.79 29.45 18.20
N GLU A 64 -10.29 30.30 17.33
CA GLU A 64 -9.28 29.94 16.35
C GLU A 64 -8.17 29.38 17.23
N GLU A 65 -8.06 28.05 17.33
CA GLU A 65 -6.84 27.41 17.75
C GLU A 65 -5.84 27.86 16.70
N GLU A 66 -4.95 28.79 17.11
CA GLU A 66 -3.79 29.17 16.29
C GLU A 66 -3.11 27.87 15.92
N ASP A 67 -3.00 27.67 14.63
CA ASP A 67 -2.30 26.53 14.05
C ASP A 67 -0.81 26.78 14.37
N ASP A 68 -0.24 26.02 15.30
CA ASP A 68 1.20 25.99 15.56
C ASP A 68 1.96 25.29 14.39
N GLU A 69 1.52 25.52 13.14
CA GLU A 69 2.29 25.11 11.98
C GLU A 69 3.51 26.03 11.87
N ILE A 70 4.68 25.40 11.92
CA ILE A 70 5.96 26.08 11.70
C ILE A 70 5.94 26.69 10.31
N ALA A 71 6.38 27.96 10.20
CA ALA A 71 6.52 28.58 8.88
C ALA A 71 7.54 27.80 8.02
N ASP A 72 7.29 27.70 6.71
CA ASP A 72 8.13 26.93 5.79
C ASP A 72 9.62 27.31 5.83
N GLU A 73 9.91 28.60 6.07
CA GLU A 73 11.27 29.13 6.23
C GLU A 73 11.91 28.80 7.58
N ASP A 74 11.14 28.39 8.57
CA ASP A 74 11.66 28.01 9.89
C ASP A 74 11.98 26.53 9.99
N VAL A 75 11.53 25.73 9.00
CA VAL A 75 11.89 24.31 8.90
C VAL A 75 13.33 24.18 8.43
N GLU A 76 14.22 23.76 9.32
CA GLU A 76 15.67 23.70 9.08
C GLU A 76 16.28 22.36 9.49
N GLY A 77 17.59 22.23 9.33
CA GLY A 77 18.33 21.01 9.67
C GLY A 77 18.58 20.13 8.47
N GLU A 78 18.78 18.84 8.69
CA GLU A 78 19.03 17.82 7.66
C GLU A 78 17.95 16.74 7.72
N LEU A 79 17.52 16.23 6.57
CA LEU A 79 16.48 15.19 6.48
C LEU A 79 16.84 14.13 5.43
N VAL A 80 16.63 12.86 5.81
CA VAL A 80 16.80 11.70 4.94
C VAL A 80 15.51 10.87 4.92
N ILE A 81 14.96 10.65 3.73
CA ILE A 81 13.74 9.86 3.50
C ILE A 81 14.10 8.60 2.73
N TYR A 82 13.92 7.44 3.31
CA TYR A 82 14.06 6.18 2.58
C TYR A 82 12.77 5.86 1.84
N THR A 83 12.87 5.58 0.54
CA THR A 83 11.68 5.37 -0.29
C THR A 83 11.84 4.25 -1.31
N SER A 84 10.73 3.57 -1.59
CA SER A 84 10.58 2.66 -2.72
C SER A 84 9.80 3.28 -3.90
N MET A 85 9.59 4.59 -3.89
CA MET A 85 8.95 5.33 -4.98
C MET A 85 9.85 5.37 -6.22
N TYR A 86 9.24 5.44 -7.41
CA TYR A 86 9.99 5.50 -8.66
C TYR A 86 10.87 6.75 -8.78
N PRO A 87 12.07 6.64 -9.40
CA PRO A 87 13.01 7.76 -9.51
C PRO A 87 12.42 9.03 -10.15
N PHE A 88 11.54 8.89 -11.17
CA PHE A 88 10.93 10.06 -11.80
C PHE A 88 9.96 10.81 -10.87
N ALA A 89 9.25 10.10 -9.99
CA ALA A 89 8.39 10.70 -8.99
C ALA A 89 9.20 11.34 -7.85
N ILE A 90 10.30 10.69 -7.47
CA ILE A 90 11.26 11.22 -6.49
C ILE A 90 11.82 12.56 -6.96
N GLU A 91 12.21 12.68 -8.23
CA GLU A 91 12.78 13.92 -8.77
C GLU A 91 11.81 15.10 -8.62
N MET A 92 10.53 14.90 -8.92
CA MET A 92 9.50 15.94 -8.76
C MET A 92 9.30 16.31 -7.29
N MET A 93 9.17 15.31 -6.41
CA MET A 93 8.97 15.52 -4.97
C MET A 93 10.19 16.19 -4.32
N ASP A 94 11.41 15.80 -4.69
CA ASP A 94 12.64 16.38 -4.16
C ASP A 94 12.78 17.87 -4.54
N GLN A 95 12.44 18.23 -5.78
CA GLN A 95 12.41 19.62 -6.22
C GLN A 95 11.34 20.43 -5.47
N ALA A 96 10.15 19.84 -5.28
CA ALA A 96 9.07 20.48 -4.56
C ALA A 96 9.43 20.71 -3.08
N LEU A 97 10.03 19.72 -2.41
CA LEU A 97 10.50 19.84 -1.03
C LEU A 97 11.55 20.96 -0.88
N LYS A 98 12.53 21.03 -1.80
CA LYS A 98 13.54 22.08 -1.81
C LYS A 98 12.95 23.49 -2.00
N ALA A 99 11.87 23.58 -2.77
CA ALA A 99 11.16 24.85 -2.99
C ALA A 99 10.30 25.24 -1.79
N LYS A 100 9.64 24.25 -1.15
CA LYS A 100 8.75 24.44 -0.02
C LYS A 100 9.52 24.77 1.25
N PHE A 101 10.61 24.07 1.54
CA PHE A 101 11.41 24.20 2.75
C PHE A 101 12.84 24.65 2.41
N PRO A 102 13.07 25.94 2.13
CA PRO A 102 14.34 26.43 1.57
C PRO A 102 15.52 26.31 2.53
N ASN A 103 15.28 26.22 3.84
CA ASN A 103 16.33 26.09 4.86
C ASN A 103 16.58 24.63 5.29
N LEU A 104 15.72 23.71 4.88
CA LEU A 104 15.91 22.28 5.09
C LEU A 104 16.96 21.73 4.11
N LYS A 105 17.88 20.93 4.61
CA LYS A 105 18.99 20.38 3.82
C LYS A 105 18.76 18.92 3.49
N PRO A 106 18.94 18.51 2.22
CA PRO A 106 18.94 17.11 1.87
C PRO A 106 20.14 16.36 2.43
N GLY A 107 19.89 15.28 3.17
CA GLY A 107 20.92 14.48 3.86
C GLY A 107 21.48 13.32 3.05
N ASN A 108 21.03 13.13 1.77
CA ASN A 108 21.49 12.04 0.92
C ASN A 108 22.00 12.56 -0.44
N ASP A 109 23.30 12.85 -0.52
CA ASP A 109 24.00 13.27 -1.76
C ASP A 109 23.27 14.36 -2.57
N GLY A 110 22.65 15.32 -1.87
CA GLY A 110 21.94 16.45 -2.46
C GLY A 110 20.46 16.16 -2.79
N SER A 111 19.92 15.01 -2.42
CA SER A 111 18.50 14.66 -2.42
C SER A 111 18.01 14.39 -1.00
N PHE A 112 16.73 14.65 -0.72
CA PHE A 112 16.08 14.18 0.50
C PHE A 112 15.86 12.67 0.47
N PHE A 113 15.83 12.05 -0.71
CA PHE A 113 15.42 10.67 -0.88
C PHE A 113 16.60 9.73 -1.14
N TYR A 114 16.63 8.65 -0.37
CA TYR A 114 17.38 7.44 -0.70
C TYR A 114 16.43 6.41 -1.32
N TYR A 115 16.66 6.06 -2.58
CA TYR A 115 15.82 5.12 -3.33
C TYR A 115 16.37 3.71 -3.33
N SER A 116 15.49 2.73 -3.07
CA SER A 116 15.74 1.32 -3.37
C SER A 116 14.41 0.59 -3.60
N GLY A 117 14.43 -0.58 -4.26
CA GLY A 117 13.26 -1.46 -4.31
C GLY A 117 12.86 -1.92 -2.92
N THR A 118 11.56 -2.17 -2.70
CA THR A 118 10.99 -2.42 -1.35
C THR A 118 11.78 -3.46 -0.55
N SER A 119 12.03 -4.66 -1.10
CA SER A 119 12.75 -5.70 -0.35
C SER A 119 14.20 -5.35 -0.03
N ALA A 120 14.90 -4.66 -0.95
CA ALA A 120 16.26 -4.21 -0.71
C ALA A 120 16.30 -3.08 0.34
N LEU A 121 15.30 -2.21 0.34
CA LEU A 121 15.13 -1.15 1.33
C LEU A 121 14.87 -1.72 2.73
N ILE A 122 13.94 -2.67 2.84
CA ILE A 122 13.65 -3.39 4.09
C ILE A 122 14.91 -4.10 4.61
N THR A 123 15.65 -4.78 3.72
CA THR A 123 16.92 -5.43 4.08
C THR A 123 17.95 -4.44 4.62
N LYS A 124 18.04 -3.25 4.00
CA LYS A 124 18.92 -2.16 4.47
C LYS A 124 18.50 -1.69 5.87
N ILE A 125 17.21 -1.43 6.07
CA ILE A 125 16.66 -0.99 7.35
C ILE A 125 16.96 -2.02 8.44
N TYR A 126 16.71 -3.30 8.22
CA TYR A 126 17.06 -4.34 9.20
C TYR A 126 18.58 -4.41 9.46
N GLY A 127 19.39 -4.24 8.43
CA GLY A 127 20.84 -4.19 8.60
C GLY A 127 21.31 -3.02 9.48
N GLU A 128 20.64 -1.89 9.42
CA GLU A 128 20.89 -0.73 10.28
C GLU A 128 20.35 -0.94 11.70
N MET A 129 19.16 -1.53 11.85
CA MET A 129 18.56 -1.85 13.16
C MET A 129 19.42 -2.82 13.99
N GLY A 130 20.26 -3.63 13.33
CA GLY A 130 21.08 -4.65 13.97
C GLY A 130 20.27 -5.86 14.47
N ASP A 131 20.98 -6.89 14.94
CA ASP A 131 20.36 -8.17 15.34
C ASP A 131 19.36 -8.04 16.51
N ASN A 132 19.52 -7.02 17.36
CA ASN A 132 18.66 -6.79 18.51
C ASN A 132 17.58 -5.73 18.26
N HIS A 133 17.53 -5.15 17.08
CA HIS A 133 16.66 -4.02 16.74
C HIS A 133 16.80 -2.86 17.76
N ASP A 134 18.04 -2.43 18.02
CA ASP A 134 18.34 -1.38 19.00
C ASP A 134 19.30 -0.30 18.47
N GLN A 135 19.66 -0.36 17.17
CA GLN A 135 20.59 0.57 16.56
C GLN A 135 19.86 1.69 15.81
N PRO A 136 20.43 2.92 15.83
CA PRO A 136 19.85 4.05 15.12
C PRO A 136 20.03 3.92 13.60
N LEU A 137 19.06 4.48 12.87
CA LEU A 137 18.95 4.46 11.42
C LEU A 137 19.58 5.70 10.79
N ASP A 138 20.03 5.57 9.54
CA ASP A 138 20.48 6.71 8.73
C ASP A 138 19.30 7.53 8.17
N ALA A 139 18.07 7.04 8.28
CA ALA A 139 16.85 7.71 7.82
C ALA A 139 16.13 8.41 8.98
N ASP A 140 15.46 9.53 8.67
CA ASP A 140 14.55 10.24 9.55
C ASP A 140 13.07 9.88 9.24
N MET A 141 12.82 9.49 8.00
CA MET A 141 11.49 9.14 7.52
C MET A 141 11.54 7.95 6.57
N PHE A 142 10.41 7.26 6.50
CA PHE A 142 10.19 6.21 5.49
C PHE A 142 8.98 6.54 4.62
N MET A 143 9.08 6.23 3.34
CA MET A 143 7.98 6.23 2.40
C MET A 143 8.00 4.92 1.59
N VAL A 144 7.38 3.87 2.13
CA VAL A 144 7.48 2.49 1.65
C VAL A 144 6.12 2.01 1.12
N ALA A 145 6.14 1.20 0.08
CA ALA A 145 4.94 0.58 -0.47
C ALA A 145 4.46 -0.55 0.45
N GLU A 146 3.28 -0.46 0.96
CA GLU A 146 2.52 -1.43 1.75
C GLU A 146 2.57 -1.21 3.29
N PRO A 147 1.38 -1.16 3.92
CA PRO A 147 1.26 -0.89 5.36
C PRO A 147 1.82 -1.98 6.30
N ALA A 148 1.97 -3.22 5.84
CA ALA A 148 2.45 -4.31 6.70
C ALA A 148 3.83 -4.03 7.31
N PHE A 149 4.72 -3.34 6.58
CA PHE A 149 6.02 -2.93 7.11
C PHE A 149 5.90 -1.81 8.14
N SER A 150 4.90 -0.93 8.00
CA SER A 150 4.63 0.11 9.00
C SER A 150 4.14 -0.48 10.31
N LEU A 151 3.31 -1.52 10.26
CA LEU A 151 2.87 -2.26 11.45
C LEU A 151 4.06 -2.90 12.17
N GLU A 152 4.97 -3.50 11.42
CA GLU A 152 6.17 -4.13 11.95
C GLU A 152 7.11 -3.13 12.64
N LEU A 153 7.40 -1.99 12.01
CA LEU A 153 8.24 -0.95 12.60
C LEU A 153 7.60 -0.30 13.84
N LYS A 154 6.27 -0.17 13.84
CA LYS A 154 5.51 0.27 15.01
C LYS A 154 5.68 -0.72 16.17
N ASP A 155 5.54 -2.01 15.92
CA ASP A 155 5.70 -3.06 16.94
C ASP A 155 7.12 -3.12 17.52
N TYR A 156 8.13 -2.79 16.71
CA TYR A 156 9.51 -2.65 17.18
C TYR A 156 9.78 -1.34 17.92
N GLY A 157 8.84 -0.40 17.92
CA GLY A 157 8.98 0.91 18.58
C GLY A 157 9.85 1.90 17.82
N TYR A 158 10.09 1.70 16.53
CA TYR A 158 10.95 2.56 15.70
C TYR A 158 10.25 3.81 15.17
N LEU A 159 8.95 3.95 15.38
CA LEU A 159 8.18 5.05 14.81
C LEU A 159 7.81 6.11 15.84
N HIS A 160 7.86 7.35 15.40
CA HIS A 160 7.33 8.50 16.11
C HIS A 160 5.91 8.79 15.63
N PRO A 161 4.91 8.90 16.54
CA PRO A 161 3.55 9.26 16.15
C PRO A 161 3.44 10.76 15.90
N PHE A 162 2.70 11.17 14.88
CA PHE A 162 2.39 12.57 14.59
C PHE A 162 0.91 12.76 14.29
N GLU A 163 0.40 13.96 14.51
CA GLU A 163 -1.00 14.26 14.30
C GLU A 163 -1.24 14.91 12.94
N VAL A 164 -2.23 14.38 12.21
CA VAL A 164 -2.80 14.99 10.99
C VAL A 164 -4.22 15.45 11.34
N LYS A 165 -4.43 16.76 11.38
CA LYS A 165 -5.75 17.34 11.69
C LYS A 165 -6.81 16.85 10.70
N ASN A 166 -7.98 16.48 11.23
CA ASN A 166 -9.12 16.03 10.43
C ASN A 166 -8.82 14.82 9.50
N ALA A 167 -7.86 13.94 9.85
CA ALA A 167 -7.44 12.82 9.02
C ALA A 167 -8.63 11.95 8.56
N ASP A 168 -9.66 11.72 9.39
CA ASP A 168 -10.84 10.93 9.03
C ASP A 168 -11.65 11.53 7.87
N SER A 169 -11.64 12.85 7.69
CA SER A 169 -12.33 13.53 6.58
C SER A 169 -11.39 13.91 5.44
N LEU A 170 -10.11 14.03 5.74
CA LEU A 170 -9.07 14.38 4.76
C LEU A 170 -8.71 13.19 3.88
N LEU A 171 -8.60 12.01 4.48
CA LEU A 171 -8.09 10.81 3.81
C LEU A 171 -9.23 9.86 3.41
N ARG A 172 -9.11 9.24 2.25
CA ARG A 172 -10.04 8.22 1.75
C ARG A 172 -9.57 6.78 2.00
N PHE A 173 -8.37 6.61 2.57
CA PHE A 173 -7.79 5.31 2.90
C PHE A 173 -7.49 5.24 4.39
N ASP A 174 -7.48 4.02 4.93
CA ASP A 174 -7.16 3.77 6.33
C ASP A 174 -5.75 4.23 6.69
N TYR A 175 -5.58 4.64 7.95
CA TYR A 175 -4.33 5.06 8.56
C TYR A 175 -4.25 4.56 10.00
N ASP A 176 -3.08 4.61 10.61
CA ASP A 176 -2.92 4.26 12.03
C ASP A 176 -3.58 5.30 12.93
N LYS A 177 -4.56 4.90 13.73
CA LYS A 177 -5.33 5.82 14.59
C LYS A 177 -4.53 6.36 15.78
N GLU A 178 -3.35 5.78 16.05
CA GLU A 178 -2.38 6.30 17.02
C GLU A 178 -1.35 7.23 16.37
N GLY A 179 -1.42 7.46 15.05
CA GLY A 179 -0.62 8.43 14.32
C GLY A 179 0.77 7.96 13.89
N TYR A 180 1.10 6.67 13.95
CA TYR A 180 2.42 6.18 13.59
C TYR A 180 2.69 6.12 12.09
N TRP A 181 1.64 6.04 11.27
CA TRP A 181 1.76 6.09 9.82
C TRP A 181 0.48 6.58 9.16
N TYR A 182 0.64 7.21 8.00
CA TYR A 182 -0.45 7.65 7.13
C TYR A 182 -0.20 7.19 5.70
N PRO A 183 -1.26 6.90 4.91
CA PRO A 183 -1.10 6.68 3.47
C PRO A 183 -0.67 7.99 2.81
N VAL A 184 0.27 7.93 1.87
CA VAL A 184 0.77 9.10 1.15
C VAL A 184 0.54 9.04 -0.36
N ARG A 185 0.33 7.85 -0.87
CA ARG A 185 -0.03 7.55 -2.27
C ARG A 185 -0.66 6.18 -2.34
N VAL A 186 -1.40 5.91 -3.40
CA VAL A 186 -1.96 4.57 -3.62
C VAL A 186 -1.51 4.03 -4.97
N LEU A 187 -0.99 2.83 -4.94
CA LEU A 187 -0.65 2.04 -6.10
C LEU A 187 -1.84 1.15 -6.45
N ASN A 188 -2.02 0.85 -7.74
CA ASN A 188 -3.08 -0.02 -8.20
C ASN A 188 -2.50 -1.18 -8.99
N MET A 189 -2.73 -2.42 -8.53
CA MET A 189 -2.34 -3.61 -9.27
C MET A 189 -3.44 -3.98 -10.25
N VAL A 190 -3.07 -4.08 -11.52
CA VAL A 190 -3.98 -4.33 -12.64
C VAL A 190 -3.43 -5.43 -13.55
N LEU A 191 -4.21 -5.78 -14.56
CA LEU A 191 -3.71 -6.53 -15.72
C LEU A 191 -3.40 -5.57 -16.87
N ALA A 192 -2.50 -5.98 -17.75
CA ALA A 192 -2.27 -5.26 -19.00
C ALA A 192 -2.19 -6.24 -20.17
N SER A 193 -2.59 -5.76 -21.34
CA SER A 193 -2.59 -6.49 -22.61
C SER A 193 -2.03 -5.64 -23.76
N ASN A 194 -1.76 -6.31 -24.88
CA ASN A 194 -1.36 -5.64 -26.13
C ASN A 194 -2.49 -5.83 -27.18
N PRO A 195 -3.31 -4.81 -27.43
CA PRO A 195 -4.41 -4.91 -28.38
C PRO A 195 -4.01 -5.26 -29.82
N GLU A 196 -2.81 -4.86 -30.25
CA GLU A 196 -2.33 -5.20 -31.59
C GLU A 196 -2.03 -6.68 -31.77
N MET A 197 -1.89 -7.44 -30.67
CA MET A 197 -1.63 -8.87 -30.67
C MET A 197 -2.89 -9.74 -30.42
N GLU A 198 -4.04 -9.14 -30.14
CA GLU A 198 -5.27 -9.88 -29.79
C GLU A 198 -5.66 -10.91 -30.85
N GLN A 199 -5.61 -10.53 -32.14
CA GLN A 199 -5.94 -11.45 -33.24
C GLN A 199 -4.97 -12.64 -33.27
N GLN A 200 -3.66 -12.40 -33.09
CA GLN A 200 -2.67 -13.48 -33.08
C GLN A 200 -2.86 -14.42 -31.90
N TRP A 201 -3.23 -13.87 -30.72
CA TRP A 201 -3.53 -14.70 -29.56
C TRP A 201 -4.78 -15.54 -29.79
N ALA A 202 -5.84 -14.96 -30.35
CA ALA A 202 -7.05 -15.70 -30.71
C ALA A 202 -6.77 -16.84 -31.71
N GLU A 203 -5.94 -16.60 -32.74
CA GLU A 203 -5.51 -17.62 -33.70
C GLU A 203 -4.70 -18.76 -33.07
N LYS A 204 -3.96 -18.47 -31.98
CA LYS A 204 -3.24 -19.46 -31.16
C LYS A 204 -4.15 -20.16 -30.13
N GLY A 205 -5.43 -19.73 -30.01
CA GLY A 205 -6.36 -20.23 -29.01
C GLY A 205 -6.06 -19.74 -27.60
N VAL A 206 -5.37 -18.58 -27.46
CA VAL A 206 -5.03 -17.94 -26.19
C VAL A 206 -6.04 -16.83 -25.93
N ASN A 207 -6.65 -16.83 -24.76
CA ASN A 207 -7.57 -15.80 -24.31
C ASN A 207 -6.82 -14.67 -23.60
N ILE A 208 -7.25 -13.43 -23.79
CA ILE A 208 -6.77 -12.30 -22.97
C ILE A 208 -7.60 -12.28 -21.67
N PRO A 209 -6.96 -12.41 -20.49
CA PRO A 209 -7.66 -12.48 -19.21
C PRO A 209 -8.33 -11.15 -18.87
N LYS A 210 -9.53 -11.21 -18.31
CA LYS A 210 -10.29 -10.05 -17.83
C LYS A 210 -10.40 -10.00 -16.31
N THR A 211 -9.99 -11.05 -15.64
CA THR A 211 -10.02 -11.21 -14.21
C THR A 211 -8.68 -11.72 -13.71
N PHE A 212 -8.33 -11.47 -12.44
CA PHE A 212 -7.17 -12.13 -11.83
C PHE A 212 -7.37 -13.64 -11.77
N LYS A 213 -8.65 -14.09 -11.67
CA LYS A 213 -8.95 -15.51 -11.75
C LYS A 213 -8.58 -16.09 -13.12
N ASP A 214 -8.99 -15.47 -14.22
CA ASP A 214 -8.64 -15.93 -15.56
C ASP A 214 -7.13 -15.95 -15.76
N PHE A 215 -6.42 -14.93 -15.27
CA PHE A 215 -4.96 -14.83 -15.35
C PHE A 215 -4.24 -16.07 -14.79
N ALA A 216 -4.76 -16.64 -13.69
CA ALA A 216 -4.17 -17.84 -13.10
C ALA A 216 -4.79 -19.14 -13.64
N TYR A 217 -6.11 -19.18 -13.85
CA TYR A 217 -6.84 -20.44 -14.07
C TYR A 217 -7.06 -20.81 -15.54
N ASP A 218 -6.93 -19.88 -16.50
CA ASP A 218 -7.09 -20.22 -17.92
C ASP A 218 -5.85 -20.96 -18.44
N PRO A 219 -5.99 -22.27 -18.82
CA PRO A 219 -4.86 -23.06 -19.29
C PRO A 219 -4.30 -22.60 -20.65
N SER A 220 -5.05 -21.78 -21.41
CA SER A 220 -4.56 -21.19 -22.66
C SER A 220 -3.44 -20.20 -22.46
N LEU A 221 -3.30 -19.65 -21.25
CA LEU A 221 -2.29 -18.69 -20.85
C LEU A 221 -0.94 -19.31 -20.46
N LYS A 222 -0.81 -20.63 -20.58
CA LYS A 222 0.43 -21.32 -20.20
C LYS A 222 1.65 -20.82 -20.97
N ASN A 223 2.64 -20.34 -20.25
CA ASN A 223 3.88 -19.68 -20.71
C ASN A 223 3.66 -18.27 -21.32
N TYR A 224 2.50 -17.64 -21.17
CA TYR A 224 2.17 -16.37 -21.79
C TYR A 224 1.76 -15.29 -20.80
N ILE A 225 2.00 -15.51 -19.52
CA ILE A 225 1.73 -14.53 -18.45
C ILE A 225 2.99 -14.20 -17.66
N SER A 226 3.08 -12.97 -17.17
CA SER A 226 4.17 -12.50 -16.34
C SER A 226 3.69 -11.61 -15.19
N MET A 227 4.40 -11.63 -14.08
CA MET A 227 4.21 -10.74 -12.92
C MET A 227 5.54 -10.50 -12.21
N SER A 228 5.59 -9.52 -11.33
CA SER A 228 6.75 -9.33 -10.45
C SER A 228 6.82 -10.41 -9.37
N ASP A 229 8.05 -10.74 -8.94
CA ASP A 229 8.27 -11.71 -7.87
C ASP A 229 7.96 -11.08 -6.50
N PRO A 230 7.03 -11.64 -5.71
CA PRO A 230 6.69 -11.13 -4.37
C PRO A 230 7.87 -11.19 -3.39
N MET A 231 8.89 -12.01 -3.66
CA MET A 231 10.12 -12.05 -2.84
C MET A 231 10.96 -10.79 -2.98
N THR A 232 10.75 -9.99 -4.04
CA THR A 232 11.54 -8.78 -4.33
C THR A 232 10.70 -7.52 -4.47
N SER A 233 9.38 -7.65 -4.60
CA SER A 233 8.43 -6.55 -4.80
C SER A 233 7.34 -6.54 -3.73
N GLY A 234 7.28 -5.47 -2.92
CA GLY A 234 6.25 -5.31 -1.90
C GLY A 234 4.83 -5.24 -2.47
N SER A 235 4.65 -4.59 -3.63
CA SER A 235 3.34 -4.55 -4.30
C SER A 235 2.91 -5.91 -4.86
N ALA A 236 3.85 -6.71 -5.38
CA ALA A 236 3.56 -8.07 -5.78
C ALA A 236 3.24 -8.96 -4.56
N TYR A 237 3.94 -8.75 -3.44
CA TYR A 237 3.64 -9.43 -2.18
C TYR A 237 2.22 -9.11 -1.69
N ALA A 238 1.86 -7.83 -1.61
CA ALA A 238 0.51 -7.40 -1.25
C ALA A 238 -0.56 -8.02 -2.16
N SER A 239 -0.27 -8.09 -3.46
CA SER A 239 -1.19 -8.73 -4.43
C SER A 239 -1.35 -10.23 -4.17
N VAL A 240 -0.26 -10.93 -3.83
CA VAL A 240 -0.34 -12.35 -3.47
C VAL A 240 -1.19 -12.56 -2.22
N VAL A 241 -1.06 -11.68 -1.20
CA VAL A 241 -1.93 -11.73 0.00
C VAL A 241 -3.39 -11.61 -0.37
N ALA A 242 -3.78 -10.58 -1.14
CA ALA A 242 -5.17 -10.37 -1.56
C ALA A 242 -5.72 -11.55 -2.38
N LEU A 243 -4.90 -12.10 -3.28
CA LEU A 243 -5.31 -13.21 -4.15
C LEU A 243 -5.42 -14.54 -3.41
N LEU A 244 -4.57 -14.75 -2.39
CA LEU A 244 -4.70 -15.89 -1.46
C LEU A 244 -5.96 -15.78 -0.61
N ASP A 245 -6.32 -14.59 -0.15
CA ASP A 245 -7.54 -14.38 0.63
C ASP A 245 -8.79 -14.64 -0.23
N LYS A 246 -8.74 -14.21 -1.49
CA LYS A 246 -9.89 -14.36 -2.40
C LYS A 246 -10.04 -15.75 -3.00
N TYR A 247 -8.94 -16.41 -3.36
CA TYR A 247 -8.96 -17.66 -4.14
C TYR A 247 -8.30 -18.85 -3.44
N GLY A 248 -7.68 -18.65 -2.29
CA GLY A 248 -6.94 -19.68 -1.56
C GLY A 248 -5.62 -20.06 -2.24
N GLU A 249 -4.96 -21.06 -1.65
CA GLU A 249 -3.64 -21.52 -2.12
C GLU A 249 -3.65 -22.11 -3.53
N GLU A 250 -4.82 -22.60 -4.00
CA GLU A 250 -4.98 -23.12 -5.37
C GLU A 250 -4.59 -22.08 -6.42
N TYR A 251 -4.76 -20.79 -6.13
CA TYR A 251 -4.34 -19.72 -7.04
C TYR A 251 -2.86 -19.82 -7.42
N LEU A 252 -2.01 -20.11 -6.44
CA LEU A 252 -0.57 -20.29 -6.66
C LEU A 252 -0.28 -21.56 -7.48
N ASP A 253 -1.00 -22.67 -7.20
CA ASP A 253 -0.87 -23.89 -7.99
C ASP A 253 -1.22 -23.61 -9.48
N LYS A 254 -2.27 -22.81 -9.73
CA LYS A 254 -2.66 -22.42 -11.10
C LYS A 254 -1.66 -21.50 -11.78
N LEU A 255 -1.08 -20.54 -11.07
CA LEU A 255 0.03 -19.74 -11.60
C LEU A 255 1.21 -20.62 -12.02
N ASN A 256 1.55 -21.64 -11.22
CA ASN A 256 2.62 -22.58 -11.54
C ASN A 256 2.27 -23.50 -12.72
N GLU A 257 1.05 -24.02 -12.79
CA GLU A 257 0.56 -24.80 -13.94
C GLU A 257 0.66 -24.00 -15.24
N ASN A 258 0.38 -22.70 -15.19
CA ASN A 258 0.52 -21.76 -16.29
C ASN A 258 1.95 -21.25 -16.49
N LYS A 259 2.90 -21.67 -15.63
CA LYS A 259 4.32 -21.28 -15.71
C LYS A 259 4.49 -19.77 -15.78
N VAL A 260 3.86 -19.07 -14.83
CA VAL A 260 3.98 -17.62 -14.73
C VAL A 260 5.45 -17.20 -14.72
N MET A 261 5.83 -16.26 -15.59
CA MET A 261 7.14 -15.65 -15.60
C MET A 261 7.25 -14.63 -14.47
N ARG A 262 8.38 -14.64 -13.76
CA ARG A 262 8.64 -13.74 -12.62
C ARG A 262 9.76 -12.78 -13.02
N GLU A 263 9.40 -11.54 -13.28
CA GLU A 263 10.30 -10.59 -13.93
C GLU A 263 10.13 -9.18 -13.37
N SER A 264 11.05 -8.29 -13.67
CA SER A 264 10.87 -6.87 -13.38
C SER A 264 9.71 -6.31 -14.23
N GLY A 265 9.03 -5.27 -13.73
CA GLY A 265 7.94 -4.63 -14.48
C GLY A 265 8.35 -4.19 -15.87
N SER A 266 9.56 -3.62 -16.03
CA SER A 266 10.08 -3.20 -17.36
C SER A 266 10.28 -4.37 -18.31
N THR A 267 10.77 -5.51 -17.84
CA THR A 267 10.92 -6.72 -18.63
C THR A 267 9.56 -7.30 -19.03
N ALA A 268 8.61 -7.34 -18.09
CA ALA A 268 7.26 -7.80 -18.36
C ALA A 268 6.55 -6.95 -19.43
N ILE A 269 6.68 -5.61 -19.36
CA ILE A 269 6.13 -4.70 -20.36
C ILE A 269 6.78 -4.93 -21.73
N ALA A 270 8.10 -5.08 -21.81
CA ALA A 270 8.80 -5.35 -23.08
C ALA A 270 8.31 -6.65 -23.72
N LYS A 271 8.08 -7.70 -22.92
CA LYS A 271 7.52 -8.97 -23.40
C LYS A 271 6.06 -8.86 -23.82
N LEU A 272 5.28 -8.04 -23.16
CA LEU A 272 3.92 -7.76 -23.56
C LEU A 272 3.87 -7.06 -24.92
N GLN A 273 4.68 -6.01 -25.09
CA GLN A 273 4.77 -5.26 -26.35
C GLN A 273 5.30 -6.10 -27.51
N SER A 274 6.26 -6.99 -27.26
CA SER A 274 6.80 -7.90 -28.28
C SER A 274 5.90 -9.08 -28.65
N GLY A 275 4.83 -9.31 -27.86
CA GLY A 275 3.93 -10.46 -28.04
C GLY A 275 4.52 -11.78 -27.54
N GLU A 276 5.46 -11.73 -26.59
CA GLU A 276 5.90 -12.90 -25.83
C GLU A 276 4.94 -13.24 -24.68
N CYS A 277 4.28 -12.22 -24.09
CA CYS A 277 3.20 -12.36 -23.11
C CYS A 277 1.85 -11.97 -23.75
N ALA A 278 0.79 -12.66 -23.36
CA ALA A 278 -0.59 -12.30 -23.67
C ALA A 278 -1.12 -11.30 -22.65
N SER A 279 -0.70 -11.44 -21.39
CA SER A 279 -1.04 -10.52 -20.31
C SER A 279 0.04 -10.48 -19.24
N ILE A 280 0.10 -9.37 -18.54
CA ILE A 280 0.97 -9.18 -17.37
C ILE A 280 0.17 -8.61 -16.20
N MET A 281 0.52 -9.01 -14.96
CA MET A 281 0.05 -8.37 -13.74
C MET A 281 1.07 -7.32 -13.34
N ILE A 282 0.66 -6.05 -13.26
CA ILE A 282 1.57 -4.93 -13.14
C ILE A 282 0.90 -3.75 -12.43
N LEU A 283 1.73 -2.86 -11.86
CA LEU A 283 1.25 -1.59 -11.33
C LEU A 283 0.80 -0.67 -12.47
N GLU A 284 -0.38 -0.11 -12.31
CA GLU A 284 -1.07 0.76 -13.27
C GLU A 284 -0.19 1.92 -13.74
N GLU A 285 0.45 2.62 -12.81
CA GLU A 285 1.29 3.80 -13.11
C GLU A 285 2.42 3.51 -14.12
N SER A 286 2.90 2.27 -14.17
CA SER A 286 3.92 1.88 -15.15
C SER A 286 3.41 1.91 -16.57
N ILE A 287 2.14 1.55 -16.78
CA ILE A 287 1.49 1.56 -18.09
C ILE A 287 1.03 2.97 -18.45
N LEU A 288 0.38 3.68 -17.51
CA LEU A 288 -0.10 5.05 -17.73
C LEU A 288 1.04 5.99 -18.10
N LYS A 289 2.18 5.89 -17.40
CA LYS A 289 3.37 6.67 -17.73
C LYS A 289 3.85 6.43 -19.16
N MET A 290 3.88 5.18 -19.61
CA MET A 290 4.35 4.86 -20.96
C MET A 290 3.39 5.39 -22.03
N ILE A 291 2.08 5.31 -21.79
CA ILE A 291 1.06 5.86 -22.69
C ILE A 291 1.25 7.38 -22.80
N ASP A 292 1.29 8.09 -21.68
CA ASP A 292 1.40 9.54 -21.66
C ASP A 292 2.74 10.04 -22.22
N ASP A 293 3.85 9.36 -21.96
CA ASP A 293 5.16 9.68 -22.51
C ASP A 293 5.19 9.58 -24.05
N GLU A 294 4.49 8.62 -24.65
CA GLU A 294 4.40 8.48 -26.09
C GLU A 294 3.42 9.51 -26.70
N GLU A 295 2.29 9.76 -26.06
CA GLU A 295 1.33 10.78 -26.50
C GLU A 295 1.93 12.19 -26.49
N LYS A 296 2.74 12.52 -25.47
CA LYS A 296 3.48 13.79 -25.41
C LYS A 296 4.46 13.96 -26.57
N LYS A 297 4.93 12.85 -27.17
CA LYS A 297 5.75 12.86 -28.40
C LYS A 297 4.92 12.90 -29.68
N GLY A 298 3.59 12.86 -29.57
CA GLY A 298 2.64 12.84 -30.69
C GLY A 298 2.39 11.44 -31.26
N ASN A 299 2.78 10.39 -30.54
CA ASN A 299 2.56 9.00 -30.94
C ASN A 299 1.26 8.48 -30.30
N GLU A 300 0.51 7.66 -31.03
CA GLU A 300 -0.60 6.89 -30.48
C GLU A 300 -0.08 5.55 -29.95
N VAL A 301 -0.39 5.21 -28.69
CA VAL A 301 0.00 3.92 -28.09
C VAL A 301 -1.11 2.90 -28.36
N LYS A 302 -0.81 1.88 -29.16
CA LYS A 302 -1.75 0.81 -29.53
C LYS A 302 -1.35 -0.57 -28.97
N ASN A 303 -0.12 -0.67 -28.49
CA ASN A 303 0.47 -1.93 -28.05
C ASN A 303 0.52 -2.08 -26.52
N LEU A 304 -0.18 -1.21 -25.79
CA LEU A 304 -0.35 -1.27 -24.34
C LEU A 304 -1.75 -0.80 -23.96
N GLN A 305 -2.41 -1.59 -23.13
CA GLN A 305 -3.71 -1.27 -22.56
C GLN A 305 -3.79 -1.77 -21.13
N VAL A 306 -4.28 -0.91 -20.23
CA VAL A 306 -4.69 -1.31 -18.87
C VAL A 306 -6.00 -2.07 -18.95
N THR A 307 -6.07 -3.18 -18.24
CA THR A 307 -7.30 -3.93 -18.00
C THR A 307 -7.57 -3.92 -16.49
N TYR A 308 -8.59 -3.18 -16.07
CA TYR A 308 -9.09 -3.24 -14.69
C TYR A 308 -9.85 -4.55 -14.53
N PRO A 309 -9.38 -5.47 -13.66
CA PRO A 309 -9.97 -6.79 -13.56
C PRO A 309 -11.43 -6.73 -13.08
N GLU A 310 -12.31 -7.46 -13.76
CA GLU A 310 -13.75 -7.49 -13.46
C GLU A 310 -14.06 -8.12 -12.08
N ASP A 311 -13.13 -8.89 -11.53
CA ASP A 311 -13.19 -9.47 -10.20
C ASP A 311 -12.61 -8.57 -9.10
N GLY A 312 -12.18 -7.36 -9.45
CA GLY A 312 -11.70 -6.29 -8.59
C GLY A 312 -10.25 -5.93 -8.83
N VAL A 313 -9.85 -4.76 -8.35
CA VAL A 313 -8.47 -4.28 -8.34
C VAL A 313 -7.81 -4.54 -6.98
N ILE A 314 -6.51 -4.32 -6.87
CA ILE A 314 -5.80 -4.41 -5.59
C ILE A 314 -5.13 -3.07 -5.34
N LEU A 315 -5.72 -2.30 -4.43
CA LEU A 315 -5.17 -1.01 -4.02
C LEU A 315 -4.15 -1.19 -2.90
N ILE A 316 -2.99 -0.59 -3.07
CA ILE A 316 -1.86 -0.74 -2.17
C ILE A 316 -1.43 0.64 -1.69
N PRO A 317 -1.89 1.10 -0.53
CA PRO A 317 -1.42 2.33 0.07
C PRO A 317 0.08 2.25 0.36
N SER A 318 0.83 3.27 -0.05
CA SER A 318 2.20 3.49 0.39
C SER A 318 2.16 4.44 1.56
N THR A 319 2.89 4.15 2.61
CA THR A 319 2.82 4.87 3.87
C THR A 319 3.98 5.83 4.07
N VAL A 320 3.73 6.94 4.76
CA VAL A 320 4.73 7.82 5.32
C VAL A 320 4.83 7.57 6.82
N MET A 321 6.05 7.48 7.33
CA MET A 321 6.39 7.20 8.72
C MET A 321 7.55 8.08 9.14
N ILE A 322 7.59 8.48 10.41
CA ILE A 322 8.69 9.22 11.02
C ILE A 322 9.44 8.28 11.95
N VAL A 323 10.76 8.28 11.89
CA VAL A 323 11.61 7.49 12.79
C VAL A 323 11.61 8.15 14.18
N ALA A 324 11.48 7.33 15.22
CA ALA A 324 11.53 7.82 16.61
C ALA A 324 12.88 8.48 16.93
N GLU A 325 12.84 9.50 17.78
CA GLU A 325 14.01 10.35 18.10
C GLU A 325 15.23 9.54 18.53
N GLU A 326 15.03 8.53 19.37
CA GLU A 326 16.09 7.66 19.86
C GLU A 326 16.73 6.77 18.80
N TYR A 327 16.06 6.59 17.66
CA TYR A 327 16.52 5.76 16.54
C TYR A 327 16.88 6.56 15.28
N SER A 328 16.69 7.89 15.25
CA SER A 328 17.16 8.73 14.17
C SER A 328 18.55 9.30 14.49
N LYS A 329 19.50 9.17 13.56
CA LYS A 329 20.83 9.76 13.72
C LYS A 329 20.83 11.28 13.60
N ASN A 330 19.89 11.85 12.84
CA ASN A 330 19.82 13.30 12.62
C ASN A 330 18.94 14.01 13.67
N VAL A 331 18.03 13.29 14.32
CA VAL A 331 17.14 13.80 15.39
C VAL A 331 16.40 15.07 14.96
N ASN A 332 15.67 15.01 13.83
CA ASN A 332 14.96 16.15 13.26
C ASN A 332 13.45 15.89 13.13
N ILE A 333 12.81 15.64 14.26
CA ILE A 333 11.38 15.29 14.33
C ILE A 333 10.50 16.42 13.79
N GLU A 334 10.80 17.67 14.14
CA GLU A 334 10.03 18.84 13.75
C GLU A 334 9.97 19.00 12.23
N ALA A 335 11.11 18.89 11.54
CA ALA A 335 11.16 18.91 10.08
C ALA A 335 10.50 17.67 9.46
N ALA A 336 10.66 16.49 10.06
CA ALA A 336 10.03 15.27 9.59
C ALA A 336 8.49 15.37 9.66
N GLU A 337 7.94 15.94 10.74
CA GLU A 337 6.50 16.20 10.85
C GLU A 337 6.00 17.22 9.84
N ALA A 338 6.73 18.35 9.66
CA ALA A 338 6.37 19.36 8.68
C ALA A 338 6.31 18.76 7.25
N VAL A 339 7.33 17.98 6.89
CA VAL A 339 7.39 17.29 5.60
C VAL A 339 6.29 16.23 5.46
N ALA A 340 6.04 15.43 6.50
CA ALA A 340 4.98 14.40 6.46
C ALA A 340 3.58 15.05 6.30
N LYS A 341 3.31 16.13 7.02
CA LYS A 341 2.06 16.90 6.90
C LYS A 341 1.92 17.54 5.51
N TRP A 342 2.99 18.14 4.99
CA TRP A 342 2.97 18.70 3.63
C TRP A 342 2.69 17.63 2.57
N MET A 343 3.23 16.42 2.71
CA MET A 343 2.94 15.32 1.77
C MET A 343 1.45 14.97 1.67
N LEU A 344 0.64 15.35 2.66
CA LEU A 344 -0.80 15.15 2.70
C LEU A 344 -1.61 16.38 2.28
N THR A 345 -0.96 17.42 1.75
CA THR A 345 -1.65 18.58 1.17
C THR A 345 -2.06 18.35 -0.28
N GLU A 346 -3.03 19.13 -0.78
CA GLU A 346 -3.39 19.10 -2.21
C GLU A 346 -2.21 19.42 -3.13
N GLU A 347 -1.30 20.29 -2.69
CA GLU A 347 -0.10 20.65 -3.46
C GLU A 347 0.77 19.42 -3.70
N ALA A 348 1.16 18.72 -2.63
CA ALA A 348 2.00 17.54 -2.72
C ALA A 348 1.29 16.38 -3.43
N GLN A 349 0.00 16.19 -3.19
CA GLN A 349 -0.78 15.13 -3.80
C GLN A 349 -0.99 15.30 -5.31
N LYS A 350 -0.90 16.54 -5.84
CA LYS A 350 -0.84 16.79 -7.29
C LYS A 350 0.43 16.22 -7.92
N PHE A 351 1.56 16.22 -7.22
CA PHE A 351 2.78 15.53 -7.72
C PHE A 351 2.60 14.01 -7.75
N ILE A 352 1.86 13.46 -6.79
CA ILE A 352 1.54 12.03 -6.78
C ILE A 352 0.74 11.64 -8.03
N THR A 353 -0.31 12.42 -8.37
CA THR A 353 -1.14 12.12 -9.56
C THR A 353 -0.42 12.43 -10.88
N GLN A 354 0.47 13.42 -10.90
CA GLN A 354 1.38 13.66 -12.04
C GLN A 354 2.39 12.50 -12.22
N ALA A 355 2.68 11.76 -11.16
CA ALA A 355 3.47 10.54 -11.21
C ALA A 355 2.61 9.28 -11.45
N TYR A 356 1.40 9.44 -11.95
CA TYR A 356 0.45 8.38 -12.33
C TYR A 356 -0.02 7.49 -11.18
N MET A 357 0.16 7.91 -9.94
CA MET A 357 -0.35 7.23 -8.74
C MET A 357 -1.58 7.94 -8.19
N HIS A 358 -2.40 7.24 -7.41
CA HIS A 358 -3.63 7.83 -6.88
C HIS A 358 -3.38 8.63 -5.60
N SER A 359 -4.07 9.77 -5.50
CA SER A 359 -4.07 10.59 -4.30
C SER A 359 -4.81 9.90 -3.15
N VAL A 360 -4.31 10.10 -1.96
CA VAL A 360 -4.95 9.63 -0.72
C VAL A 360 -6.03 10.57 -0.20
N LEU A 361 -6.12 11.80 -0.74
CA LEU A 361 -7.09 12.79 -0.29
C LEU A 361 -8.51 12.45 -0.75
N ALA A 362 -9.48 12.72 0.11
CA ALA A 362 -10.89 12.50 -0.17
C ALA A 362 -11.42 13.40 -1.31
N SER A 363 -10.80 14.57 -1.52
CA SER A 363 -11.18 15.55 -2.55
C SER A 363 -10.01 16.46 -2.90
N GLY A 364 -10.18 17.36 -3.86
CA GLY A 364 -9.24 18.44 -4.19
C GLY A 364 -8.13 18.04 -5.18
N VAL A 365 -8.00 16.77 -5.51
CA VAL A 365 -6.98 16.28 -6.46
C VAL A 365 -7.62 15.32 -7.45
N ASP A 366 -7.39 15.57 -8.75
CA ASP A 366 -7.86 14.71 -9.83
C ASP A 366 -7.13 13.36 -9.85
N CYS A 367 -7.75 12.35 -10.46
CA CYS A 367 -7.10 11.07 -10.69
C CYS A 367 -5.93 11.23 -11.71
N PRO A 368 -5.01 10.25 -11.77
CA PRO A 368 -3.93 10.25 -12.76
C PRO A 368 -4.46 10.28 -14.19
N ALA A 369 -3.68 10.88 -15.10
CA ALA A 369 -3.99 10.85 -16.52
C ALA A 369 -4.13 9.41 -17.03
N HIS A 370 -5.12 9.15 -17.87
CA HIS A 370 -5.46 7.84 -18.46
C HIS A 370 -5.99 6.79 -17.47
N SER A 371 -6.13 7.11 -16.18
CA SER A 371 -6.76 6.23 -15.19
C SER A 371 -8.27 6.48 -15.10
N ILE A 372 -9.01 5.52 -14.55
CA ILE A 372 -10.38 5.73 -14.09
C ILE A 372 -10.40 6.47 -12.75
N ASP A 373 -11.58 6.95 -12.37
CA ASP A 373 -11.74 7.72 -11.12
C ASP A 373 -11.32 6.93 -9.88
N THR A 374 -10.61 7.58 -8.96
CA THR A 374 -10.10 6.92 -7.75
C THR A 374 -11.21 6.34 -6.88
N ASN A 375 -12.39 6.97 -6.81
CA ASN A 375 -13.52 6.43 -6.05
C ASN A 375 -14.15 5.22 -6.74
N GLU A 376 -14.11 5.16 -8.06
CA GLU A 376 -14.50 3.97 -8.81
C GLU A 376 -13.58 2.80 -8.48
N LEU A 377 -12.25 3.02 -8.46
CA LEU A 377 -11.26 2.02 -8.05
C LEU A 377 -11.47 1.54 -6.61
N ILE A 378 -11.76 2.46 -5.66
CA ILE A 378 -12.07 2.09 -4.28
C ILE A 378 -13.30 1.17 -4.23
N GLY A 379 -14.32 1.44 -5.07
CA GLY A 379 -15.50 0.57 -5.18
C GLY A 379 -15.20 -0.82 -5.74
N MET A 380 -14.08 -1.00 -6.42
CA MET A 380 -13.62 -2.26 -7.01
C MET A 380 -12.55 -2.97 -6.17
N ASP A 381 -12.02 -2.33 -5.12
CA ASP A 381 -10.89 -2.88 -4.36
C ASP A 381 -11.24 -4.20 -3.68
N MET A 382 -10.37 -5.19 -3.84
CA MET A 382 -10.48 -6.47 -3.15
C MET A 382 -10.15 -6.37 -1.66
N GLY A 383 -9.39 -5.33 -1.29
CA GLY A 383 -8.77 -5.22 0.01
C GLY A 383 -7.56 -6.13 0.21
N VAL A 384 -6.68 -5.71 1.10
CA VAL A 384 -5.53 -6.51 1.59
C VAL A 384 -5.60 -6.53 3.10
N ASP A 385 -5.56 -7.71 3.70
CA ASP A 385 -5.39 -7.82 5.16
C ASP A 385 -3.93 -7.53 5.54
N TRP A 386 -3.66 -6.29 5.95
CA TRP A 386 -2.31 -5.84 6.29
C TRP A 386 -1.76 -6.50 7.55
N ASN A 387 -2.62 -6.87 8.51
CA ASN A 387 -2.20 -7.62 9.69
C ASN A 387 -1.73 -9.02 9.31
N LYS A 388 -2.48 -9.70 8.43
CA LYS A 388 -2.06 -10.98 7.87
C LYS A 388 -0.78 -10.83 7.04
N ALA A 389 -0.71 -9.81 6.19
CA ALA A 389 0.49 -9.52 5.39
C ALA A 389 1.74 -9.31 6.28
N TYR A 390 1.59 -8.75 7.46
CA TYR A 390 2.66 -8.60 8.44
C TYR A 390 2.97 -9.93 9.14
N HIS A 391 2.00 -10.48 9.86
CA HIS A 391 2.25 -11.61 10.76
C HIS A 391 2.51 -12.95 10.06
N GLU A 392 2.01 -13.13 8.83
CA GLU A 392 2.19 -14.36 8.05
C GLU A 392 3.22 -14.20 6.91
N ARG A 393 4.01 -13.13 6.87
CA ARG A 393 4.96 -12.84 5.78
C ARG A 393 5.88 -14.02 5.47
N GLU A 394 6.50 -14.62 6.47
CA GLU A 394 7.39 -15.76 6.27
C GLU A 394 6.64 -16.98 5.72
N GLN A 395 5.43 -17.23 6.20
CA GLN A 395 4.60 -18.36 5.77
C GLN A 395 4.15 -18.19 4.32
N ILE A 396 3.70 -16.98 3.96
CA ILE A 396 3.27 -16.65 2.59
C ILE A 396 4.46 -16.74 1.62
N ASN A 397 5.63 -16.24 2.01
CA ASN A 397 6.86 -16.35 1.22
C ASN A 397 7.31 -17.80 1.05
N ALA A 398 7.22 -18.61 2.09
CA ALA A 398 7.51 -20.05 2.02
C ALA A 398 6.53 -20.78 1.10
N LEU A 399 5.23 -20.46 1.19
CA LEU A 399 4.18 -21.01 0.34
C LEU A 399 4.40 -20.66 -1.14
N TRP A 400 4.71 -19.39 -1.42
CA TRP A 400 5.08 -18.94 -2.77
C TRP A 400 6.26 -19.72 -3.31
N THR A 401 7.32 -19.82 -2.53
CA THR A 401 8.53 -20.55 -2.91
C THR A 401 8.22 -22.03 -3.18
N GLU A 402 7.42 -22.65 -2.35
CA GLU A 402 7.02 -24.05 -2.53
C GLU A 402 6.19 -24.29 -3.78
N LYS A 403 5.17 -23.44 -4.02
CA LYS A 403 4.17 -23.68 -5.07
C LYS A 403 4.57 -23.13 -6.43
N VAL A 404 5.25 -21.99 -6.50
CA VAL A 404 5.49 -21.27 -7.76
C VAL A 404 6.95 -21.36 -8.23
N THR A 405 7.93 -21.53 -7.33
CA THR A 405 9.35 -21.48 -7.72
C THR A 405 10.01 -22.85 -7.88
N LYS A 406 9.35 -23.94 -7.54
CA LYS A 406 9.79 -25.31 -7.79
C LYS A 406 9.24 -25.75 -9.15
#